data_aa363569a8f44fad06dca1abd1eec9b5
#
_entry.id   aa363569a8f44fad06dca1abd1eec9b5
#
_cell.length_a   1.000
_cell.length_b   1.000
_cell.length_c   1.000
_cell.angle_alpha   90.00
_cell.angle_beta   90.00
_cell.angle_gamma   90.00
#
_symmetry.space_group_name_H-M   'P 1'
#
loop_
_entity.id
_entity.type
_entity.pdbx_description
1 polymer ?
#
loop_
_entity_poly.entity_id
_entity_poly.type
_entity_poly.pdbx_seq_one_letter_code
_entity_poly.pdbx_strand_id
1 'polypeptide(L)'
;MNLSHNETNLTKVSEIVIPDLFNRRLKTGNETLDKIFGGDGLLPSTVFTLAAGAGLGKTTFLLQMLNCMTKVGIKTAYISGEESREMLAYTCRRLGLKDVNIAIQTDVDKVIEMMSQVDVMVVDSFQCLTTARKMNGREKESYCLHELIKSSKKTECVLGLILHVTKSNNYRGSTLIPHAVDANYMMRSSVTDEDVRVIYSTKNRYGKLYNVELRLGHNGFDLDNAIRVNDGTAPNPIDPRKVRWQEDLKKVLSLTEPMTQTDVTNAVDGNVQRGYLIIRQLIREGKVMKEGRGEEAVYKLTEAGKTSLAQAIEQTDTADNAEGEDAGEEGGAQTEGGV
;
A
#
# COMPACT_ATOMS: atom_id res chain seq x y z
N MET A 1 -7.78 -30.40 16.44
CA MET A 1 -6.71 -30.53 17.45
C MET A 1 -6.83 -29.36 18.42
N ASN A 2 -7.05 -29.63 19.73
CA ASN A 2 -7.17 -28.57 20.72
C ASN A 2 -5.78 -27.99 21.04
N LEU A 3 -5.47 -26.84 20.47
CA LEU A 3 -4.34 -26.04 20.95
C LEU A 3 -4.79 -25.41 22.28
N SER A 4 -4.52 -26.07 23.39
CA SER A 4 -4.71 -25.50 24.72
C SER A 4 -3.63 -24.43 24.94
N HIS A 5 -3.99 -23.17 24.77
CA HIS A 5 -3.10 -22.02 24.94
C HIS A 5 -2.74 -21.71 26.42
N ASN A 6 -2.82 -22.70 27.32
CA ASN A 6 -2.50 -22.57 28.74
C ASN A 6 -1.40 -23.56 29.18
N GLU A 7 -0.52 -23.97 28.27
CA GLU A 7 0.64 -24.75 28.67
C GLU A 7 1.70 -23.83 29.28
N THR A 8 1.86 -23.89 30.57
CA THR A 8 2.94 -23.23 31.32
C THR A 8 4.29 -23.97 31.16
N ASN A 9 4.33 -25.04 30.37
CA ASN A 9 5.49 -25.88 30.21
C ASN A 9 6.38 -25.40 29.05
N LEU A 10 7.67 -25.29 29.32
CA LEU A 10 8.67 -25.08 28.29
C LEU A 10 8.84 -26.38 27.51
N THR A 11 8.67 -26.30 26.18
CA THR A 11 8.86 -27.45 25.25
C THR A 11 10.03 -27.14 24.32
N LYS A 12 10.90 -28.12 24.11
CA LYS A 12 12.00 -27.96 23.13
C LYS A 12 11.43 -27.86 21.71
N VAL A 13 12.02 -26.99 20.88
CA VAL A 13 11.60 -26.82 19.49
C VAL A 13 11.62 -28.14 18.70
N SER A 14 12.58 -29.03 18.99
CA SER A 14 12.68 -30.36 18.39
C SER A 14 11.55 -31.33 18.75
N GLU A 15 10.81 -31.05 19.81
CA GLU A 15 9.68 -31.85 20.27
C GLU A 15 8.32 -31.34 19.73
N ILE A 16 8.34 -30.16 19.07
CA ILE A 16 7.14 -29.56 18.49
C ILE A 16 6.87 -30.17 17.13
N VAL A 17 5.75 -30.85 17.00
CA VAL A 17 5.27 -31.33 15.70
C VAL A 17 4.62 -30.16 14.96
N ILE A 18 5.23 -29.76 13.85
CA ILE A 18 4.65 -28.74 12.97
C ILE A 18 3.49 -29.38 12.21
N PRO A 19 2.24 -28.89 12.32
CA PRO A 19 1.13 -29.41 11.56
C PRO A 19 1.38 -29.25 10.03
N ASP A 20 0.99 -30.25 9.24
CA ASP A 20 1.15 -30.24 7.76
C ASP A 20 0.56 -29.02 7.09
N LEU A 21 -0.43 -28.39 7.72
CA LEU A 21 -1.03 -27.16 7.27
C LEU A 21 -0.01 -26.01 7.11
N PHE A 22 1.00 -25.92 7.98
CA PHE A 22 2.04 -24.90 7.87
C PHE A 22 3.01 -25.16 6.71
N ASN A 23 3.02 -26.36 6.15
CA ASN A 23 3.77 -26.70 4.93
C ASN A 23 2.98 -26.36 3.66
N ARG A 24 1.68 -26.03 3.78
CA ARG A 24 0.79 -25.72 2.67
C ARG A 24 0.36 -24.27 2.74
N ARG A 25 0.98 -23.42 1.93
CA ARG A 25 0.51 -22.04 1.80
C ARG A 25 -0.79 -22.00 1.00
N LEU A 26 -1.68 -21.09 1.39
CA LEU A 26 -2.92 -20.81 0.67
C LEU A 26 -2.59 -19.90 -0.52
N LYS A 27 -2.44 -20.53 -1.69
CA LYS A 27 -2.20 -19.78 -2.94
C LYS A 27 -3.47 -19.07 -3.37
N THR A 28 -3.33 -17.84 -3.85
CA THR A 28 -4.46 -17.04 -4.27
C THR A 28 -5.05 -17.48 -5.62
N GLY A 29 -4.32 -18.29 -6.38
CA GLY A 29 -4.66 -18.65 -7.76
C GLY A 29 -4.28 -17.56 -8.77
N ASN A 30 -3.59 -16.51 -8.33
CA ASN A 30 -3.04 -15.46 -9.17
C ASN A 30 -1.61 -15.13 -8.73
N GLU A 31 -0.66 -15.16 -9.66
CA GLU A 31 0.76 -15.04 -9.38
C GLU A 31 1.15 -13.67 -8.80
N THR A 32 0.50 -12.62 -9.28
CA THR A 32 0.71 -11.25 -8.80
C THR A 32 0.25 -11.10 -7.35
N LEU A 33 -0.91 -11.66 -7.01
CA LEU A 33 -1.41 -11.66 -5.63
C LEU A 33 -0.49 -12.47 -4.72
N ASP A 34 -0.04 -13.65 -5.16
CA ASP A 34 0.90 -14.47 -4.38
C ASP A 34 2.20 -13.71 -4.10
N LYS A 35 2.73 -12.94 -5.07
CA LYS A 35 3.88 -12.06 -4.87
C LYS A 35 3.58 -10.97 -3.83
N ILE A 36 2.42 -10.29 -3.93
CA ILE A 36 2.03 -9.27 -2.95
C ILE A 36 2.06 -9.86 -1.53
N PHE A 37 1.57 -11.10 -1.37
CA PHE A 37 1.50 -11.76 -0.06
C PHE A 37 2.78 -12.50 0.36
N GLY A 38 3.90 -12.29 -0.34
CA GLY A 38 5.22 -12.76 0.10
C GLY A 38 5.88 -13.79 -0.77
N GLY A 39 5.31 -14.10 -1.94
CA GLY A 39 5.87 -14.94 -3.00
C GLY A 39 5.19 -16.28 -3.18
N ASP A 40 4.68 -16.89 -2.10
CA ASP A 40 4.10 -18.25 -2.14
C ASP A 40 2.63 -18.30 -1.67
N GLY A 41 1.96 -17.15 -1.57
CA GLY A 41 0.64 -17.04 -0.97
C GLY A 41 0.66 -16.89 0.56
N LEU A 42 -0.49 -17.05 1.20
CA LEU A 42 -0.70 -16.78 2.61
C LEU A 42 -0.41 -18.02 3.47
N LEU A 43 0.26 -17.83 4.60
CA LEU A 43 0.41 -18.88 5.60
C LEU A 43 -0.87 -18.93 6.46
N PRO A 44 -1.44 -20.12 6.75
CA PRO A 44 -2.56 -20.26 7.68
C PRO A 44 -2.30 -19.57 9.03
N SER A 45 -3.35 -19.11 9.70
CA SER A 45 -3.28 -18.35 10.95
C SER A 45 -2.60 -16.98 10.87
N THR A 46 -2.25 -16.50 9.66
CA THR A 46 -1.67 -15.17 9.47
C THR A 46 -2.73 -14.09 9.64
N VAL A 47 -2.42 -13.08 10.42
CA VAL A 47 -3.20 -11.85 10.47
C VAL A 47 -2.45 -10.74 9.72
N PHE A 48 -3.11 -10.16 8.72
CA PHE A 48 -2.52 -9.05 7.96
C PHE A 48 -3.43 -7.82 7.95
N THR A 49 -2.84 -6.67 7.67
CA THR A 49 -3.59 -5.43 7.45
C THR A 49 -3.39 -4.92 6.04
N LEU A 50 -4.44 -4.29 5.47
CA LEU A 50 -4.34 -3.44 4.29
C LEU A 50 -4.81 -2.04 4.64
N ALA A 51 -3.89 -1.09 4.61
CA ALA A 51 -4.17 0.30 4.94
C ALA A 51 -4.02 1.21 3.71
N ALA A 52 -5.00 2.09 3.50
CA ALA A 52 -4.98 3.06 2.42
C ALA A 52 -5.95 4.22 2.68
N GLY A 53 -5.75 5.32 1.99
CA GLY A 53 -6.72 6.41 1.92
C GLY A 53 -8.09 5.97 1.38
N ALA A 54 -9.11 6.79 1.58
CA ALA A 54 -10.42 6.56 1.00
C ALA A 54 -10.35 6.58 -0.55
N GLY A 55 -11.17 5.76 -1.21
CA GLY A 55 -11.28 5.73 -2.68
C GLY A 55 -10.12 5.06 -3.42
N LEU A 56 -9.12 4.51 -2.75
CA LEU A 56 -7.97 3.87 -3.41
C LEU A 56 -8.23 2.44 -3.91
N GLY A 57 -9.40 1.86 -3.62
CA GLY A 57 -9.77 0.54 -4.13
C GLY A 57 -9.51 -0.64 -3.19
N LYS A 58 -9.36 -0.42 -1.86
CA LYS A 58 -9.15 -1.51 -0.87
C LYS A 58 -10.19 -2.63 -0.99
N THR A 59 -11.47 -2.25 -0.92
CA THR A 59 -12.61 -3.18 -1.04
C THR A 59 -12.55 -3.96 -2.36
N THR A 60 -12.35 -3.25 -3.47
CA THR A 60 -12.20 -3.85 -4.82
C THR A 60 -11.07 -4.88 -4.86
N PHE A 61 -9.89 -4.51 -4.38
CA PHE A 61 -8.71 -5.38 -4.37
C PHE A 61 -8.93 -6.67 -3.57
N LEU A 62 -9.45 -6.53 -2.34
CA LEU A 62 -9.64 -7.69 -1.47
C LEU A 62 -10.81 -8.57 -1.91
N LEU A 63 -11.88 -8.02 -2.50
CA LEU A 63 -12.94 -8.81 -3.12
C LEU A 63 -12.41 -9.62 -4.32
N GLN A 64 -11.57 -9.02 -5.18
CA GLN A 64 -10.93 -9.74 -6.28
C GLN A 64 -9.98 -10.84 -5.77
N MET A 65 -9.19 -10.56 -4.74
CA MET A 65 -8.33 -11.56 -4.08
C MET A 65 -9.15 -12.75 -3.58
N LEU A 66 -10.21 -12.50 -2.80
CA LEU A 66 -11.06 -13.57 -2.27
C LEU A 66 -11.72 -14.38 -3.37
N ASN A 67 -12.17 -13.74 -4.45
CA ASN A 67 -12.74 -14.44 -5.59
C ASN A 67 -11.70 -15.33 -6.32
N CYS A 68 -10.45 -14.88 -6.46
CA CYS A 68 -9.38 -15.73 -7.01
C CYS A 68 -9.15 -16.95 -6.11
N MET A 69 -9.09 -16.75 -4.80
CA MET A 69 -8.90 -17.83 -3.82
C MET A 69 -10.06 -18.84 -3.83
N THR A 70 -11.31 -18.36 -3.94
CA THR A 70 -12.47 -19.24 -4.01
C THR A 70 -12.45 -20.12 -5.26
N LYS A 71 -12.02 -19.59 -6.41
CA LYS A 71 -11.89 -20.35 -7.66
C LYS A 71 -10.91 -21.53 -7.56
N VAL A 72 -9.93 -21.45 -6.65
CA VAL A 72 -8.98 -22.56 -6.40
C VAL A 72 -9.37 -23.41 -5.18
N GLY A 73 -10.63 -23.28 -4.70
CA GLY A 73 -11.20 -24.15 -3.68
C GLY A 73 -11.00 -23.71 -2.23
N ILE A 74 -10.47 -22.50 -1.99
CA ILE A 74 -10.30 -21.92 -0.66
C ILE A 74 -11.61 -21.30 -0.20
N LYS A 75 -12.09 -21.63 0.98
CA LYS A 75 -13.29 -21.04 1.57
C LYS A 75 -13.00 -19.62 2.05
N THR A 76 -13.69 -18.65 1.47
CA THR A 76 -13.46 -17.23 1.77
C THR A 76 -14.69 -16.52 2.27
N ALA A 77 -14.52 -15.46 3.07
CA ALA A 77 -15.59 -14.55 3.46
C ALA A 77 -15.10 -13.09 3.52
N TYR A 78 -15.98 -12.18 3.11
CA TYR A 78 -15.83 -10.74 3.26
C TYR A 78 -16.89 -10.23 4.26
N ILE A 79 -16.43 -9.68 5.38
CA ILE A 79 -17.30 -9.15 6.44
C ILE A 79 -17.27 -7.62 6.35
N SER A 80 -18.40 -7.00 6.07
CA SER A 80 -18.52 -5.55 6.03
C SER A 80 -19.21 -5.00 7.28
N GLY A 81 -18.64 -3.94 7.81
CA GLY A 81 -19.26 -3.08 8.81
C GLY A 81 -19.65 -1.71 8.25
N GLU A 82 -19.35 -1.43 6.96
CA GLU A 82 -19.53 -0.11 6.35
C GLU A 82 -20.58 -0.11 5.23
N GLU A 83 -20.55 -1.12 4.38
CA GLU A 83 -21.43 -1.19 3.23
C GLU A 83 -22.59 -2.17 3.44
N SER A 84 -23.77 -1.90 2.83
CA SER A 84 -24.89 -2.84 2.83
C SER A 84 -24.60 -4.03 1.92
N ARG A 85 -25.38 -5.11 2.12
CA ARG A 85 -25.28 -6.31 1.29
C ARG A 85 -25.55 -6.03 -0.19
N GLU A 86 -26.47 -5.15 -0.48
CA GLU A 86 -26.87 -4.75 -1.83
C GLU A 86 -25.77 -3.97 -2.53
N MET A 87 -25.08 -3.06 -1.82
CA MET A 87 -23.96 -2.30 -2.36
C MET A 87 -22.76 -3.19 -2.66
N LEU A 88 -22.45 -4.11 -1.77
CA LEU A 88 -21.39 -5.11 -2.03
C LEU A 88 -21.75 -6.02 -3.21
N ALA A 89 -23.00 -6.48 -3.30
CA ALA A 89 -23.45 -7.30 -4.42
C ALA A 89 -23.39 -6.52 -5.75
N TYR A 90 -23.74 -5.22 -5.74
CA TYR A 90 -23.57 -4.34 -6.91
C TYR A 90 -22.11 -4.26 -7.33
N THR A 91 -21.20 -4.01 -6.37
CA THR A 91 -19.74 -3.96 -6.61
C THR A 91 -19.23 -5.29 -7.16
N CYS A 92 -19.61 -6.42 -6.57
CA CYS A 92 -19.23 -7.74 -7.07
C CYS A 92 -19.71 -7.99 -8.50
N ARG A 93 -20.95 -7.62 -8.84
CA ARG A 93 -21.48 -7.74 -10.21
C ARG A 93 -20.69 -6.90 -11.21
N ARG A 94 -20.39 -5.65 -10.88
CA ARG A 94 -19.56 -4.77 -11.72
C ARG A 94 -18.17 -5.35 -11.98
N LEU A 95 -17.59 -6.01 -10.98
CA LEU A 95 -16.28 -6.66 -11.05
C LEU A 95 -16.34 -8.09 -11.65
N GLY A 96 -17.52 -8.62 -11.99
CA GLY A 96 -17.68 -9.99 -12.47
C GLY A 96 -17.39 -11.08 -11.44
N LEU A 97 -17.46 -10.75 -10.13
CA LEU A 97 -17.21 -11.69 -9.04
C LEU A 97 -18.50 -12.42 -8.66
N LYS A 98 -18.45 -13.75 -8.56
CA LYS A 98 -19.64 -14.57 -8.32
C LYS A 98 -19.57 -15.41 -7.05
N ASP A 99 -18.37 -15.75 -6.62
CA ASP A 99 -18.14 -16.83 -5.66
C ASP A 99 -17.61 -16.34 -4.30
N VAL A 100 -17.73 -15.03 -4.01
CA VAL A 100 -17.32 -14.44 -2.73
C VAL A 100 -18.48 -14.50 -1.73
N ASN A 101 -18.27 -15.13 -0.57
CA ASN A 101 -19.23 -15.06 0.53
C ASN A 101 -19.12 -13.71 1.22
N ILE A 102 -20.25 -13.04 1.44
CA ILE A 102 -20.33 -11.75 2.13
C ILE A 102 -21.26 -11.82 3.34
N ALA A 103 -20.89 -11.12 4.42
CA ALA A 103 -21.75 -10.91 5.56
C ALA A 103 -21.64 -9.46 6.05
N ILE A 104 -22.76 -8.96 6.62
CA ILE A 104 -22.79 -7.64 7.25
C ILE A 104 -22.77 -7.88 8.75
N GLN A 105 -21.67 -7.56 9.40
CA GLN A 105 -21.49 -7.80 10.82
C GLN A 105 -20.44 -6.85 11.42
N THR A 106 -20.76 -6.29 12.59
CA THR A 106 -19.84 -5.45 13.38
C THR A 106 -19.53 -6.05 14.75
N ASP A 107 -20.34 -6.97 15.23
CA ASP A 107 -20.10 -7.64 16.52
C ASP A 107 -18.91 -8.60 16.41
N VAL A 108 -17.82 -8.32 17.14
CA VAL A 108 -16.58 -9.09 17.06
C VAL A 108 -16.78 -10.55 17.45
N ASP A 109 -17.65 -10.86 18.42
CA ASP A 109 -17.87 -12.24 18.86
C ASP A 109 -18.54 -13.06 17.76
N LYS A 110 -19.48 -12.46 17.01
CA LYS A 110 -20.09 -13.09 15.83
C LYS A 110 -19.14 -13.23 14.65
N VAL A 111 -18.26 -12.25 14.44
CA VAL A 111 -17.20 -12.36 13.42
C VAL A 111 -16.27 -13.53 13.74
N ILE A 112 -15.90 -13.70 15.01
CA ILE A 112 -15.08 -14.82 15.49
C ILE A 112 -15.76 -16.18 15.26
N GLU A 113 -17.06 -16.29 15.51
CA GLU A 113 -17.83 -17.53 15.24
C GLU A 113 -17.75 -17.92 13.75
N MET A 114 -17.80 -16.94 12.85
CA MET A 114 -17.72 -17.18 11.38
C MET A 114 -16.33 -17.64 10.94
N MET A 115 -15.25 -17.29 11.67
CA MET A 115 -13.87 -17.66 11.28
C MET A 115 -13.66 -19.17 11.22
N SER A 116 -14.39 -19.97 11.99
CA SER A 116 -14.30 -21.44 11.94
C SER A 116 -14.89 -22.07 10.67
N GLN A 117 -15.57 -21.31 9.85
CA GLN A 117 -16.29 -21.78 8.64
C GLN A 117 -15.48 -21.53 7.37
N VAL A 118 -14.39 -20.75 7.44
CA VAL A 118 -13.62 -20.29 6.28
C VAL A 118 -12.12 -20.39 6.51
N ASP A 119 -11.37 -20.50 5.42
CA ASP A 119 -9.90 -20.53 5.44
C ASP A 119 -9.31 -19.10 5.44
N VAL A 120 -10.02 -18.17 4.78
CA VAL A 120 -9.61 -16.75 4.69
C VAL A 120 -10.80 -15.83 4.92
N MET A 121 -10.65 -14.88 5.81
CA MET A 121 -11.64 -13.85 6.13
C MET A 121 -11.04 -12.46 5.97
N VAL A 122 -11.79 -11.53 5.41
CA VAL A 122 -11.48 -10.10 5.39
C VAL A 122 -12.55 -9.33 6.16
N VAL A 123 -12.14 -8.38 6.99
CA VAL A 123 -13.03 -7.48 7.75
C VAL A 123 -12.83 -6.04 7.27
N ASP A 124 -13.89 -5.41 6.79
CA ASP A 124 -13.95 -4.03 6.29
C ASP A 124 -15.00 -3.21 7.07
N SER A 125 -14.55 -2.33 7.94
CA SER A 125 -13.21 -2.10 8.44
C SER A 125 -13.06 -2.53 9.90
N PHE A 126 -11.84 -2.70 10.35
CA PHE A 126 -11.56 -2.99 11.76
C PHE A 126 -12.15 -1.94 12.70
N GLN A 127 -12.18 -0.67 12.27
CA GLN A 127 -12.71 0.44 13.05
C GLN A 127 -14.21 0.33 13.33
N CYS A 128 -14.96 -0.38 12.48
CA CYS A 128 -16.40 -0.58 12.63
C CYS A 128 -16.77 -1.66 13.64
N LEU A 129 -15.81 -2.45 14.09
CA LEU A 129 -16.08 -3.52 15.02
C LEU A 129 -16.60 -3.00 16.38
N THR A 130 -17.56 -3.72 16.90
CA THR A 130 -18.21 -3.47 18.19
C THR A 130 -18.10 -4.69 19.11
N THR A 131 -18.33 -4.47 20.39
CA THR A 131 -18.46 -5.53 21.39
C THR A 131 -19.56 -5.17 22.39
N ALA A 132 -20.25 -6.16 22.92
CA ALA A 132 -21.22 -5.97 23.98
C ALA A 132 -20.59 -5.53 25.32
N ARG A 133 -19.28 -5.62 25.45
CA ARG A 133 -18.55 -5.24 26.68
C ARG A 133 -18.46 -3.72 26.79
N LYS A 134 -18.69 -3.21 28.01
CA LYS A 134 -18.51 -1.77 28.30
C LYS A 134 -17.02 -1.45 28.40
N MET A 135 -16.48 -0.77 27.37
CA MET A 135 -15.07 -0.41 27.23
C MET A 135 -14.96 0.98 26.61
N ASN A 136 -13.87 1.71 26.91
CA ASN A 136 -13.53 2.93 26.15
C ASN A 136 -13.00 2.58 24.74
N GLY A 137 -12.84 3.58 23.86
CA GLY A 137 -12.47 3.35 22.47
C GLY A 137 -11.15 2.58 22.29
N ARG A 138 -10.11 2.89 23.08
CA ARG A 138 -8.80 2.21 22.99
C ARG A 138 -8.85 0.80 23.58
N GLU A 139 -9.55 0.59 24.67
CA GLU A 139 -9.75 -0.73 25.26
C GLU A 139 -10.51 -1.63 24.30
N LYS A 140 -11.56 -1.11 23.63
CA LYS A 140 -12.33 -1.82 22.62
C LYS A 140 -11.45 -2.26 21.45
N GLU A 141 -10.65 -1.35 20.88
CA GLU A 141 -9.72 -1.67 19.78
C GLU A 141 -8.73 -2.78 20.21
N SER A 142 -8.12 -2.64 21.38
CA SER A 142 -7.17 -3.62 21.90
C SER A 142 -7.83 -4.98 22.13
N TYR A 143 -9.02 -4.99 22.70
CA TYR A 143 -9.81 -6.20 22.93
C TYR A 143 -10.18 -6.90 21.62
N CYS A 144 -10.79 -6.17 20.69
CA CYS A 144 -11.17 -6.73 19.38
C CYS A 144 -9.95 -7.32 18.64
N LEU A 145 -8.84 -6.58 18.61
CA LEU A 145 -7.62 -7.05 17.96
C LEU A 145 -7.07 -8.33 18.61
N HIS A 146 -7.01 -8.35 19.93
CA HIS A 146 -6.51 -9.52 20.69
C HIS A 146 -7.36 -10.77 20.44
N GLU A 147 -8.69 -10.65 20.54
CA GLU A 147 -9.59 -11.78 20.36
C GLU A 147 -9.59 -12.27 18.90
N LEU A 148 -9.50 -11.37 17.91
CA LEU A 148 -9.38 -11.73 16.50
C LEU A 148 -8.08 -12.48 16.21
N ILE A 149 -6.92 -11.99 16.70
CA ILE A 149 -5.63 -12.67 16.52
C ILE A 149 -5.63 -14.05 17.20
N LYS A 150 -6.15 -14.14 18.41
CA LYS A 150 -6.28 -15.40 19.15
C LYS A 150 -7.16 -16.40 18.39
N SER A 151 -8.28 -15.94 17.86
CA SER A 151 -9.22 -16.77 17.11
C SER A 151 -8.66 -17.20 15.76
N SER A 152 -7.94 -16.33 15.03
CA SER A 152 -7.23 -16.70 13.80
C SER A 152 -6.26 -17.86 14.04
N LYS A 153 -5.49 -17.81 15.12
CA LYS A 153 -4.57 -18.90 15.48
C LYS A 153 -5.30 -20.19 15.88
N LYS A 154 -6.44 -20.08 16.56
CA LYS A 154 -7.24 -21.23 16.99
C LYS A 154 -7.96 -21.92 15.83
N THR A 155 -8.48 -21.15 14.90
CA THR A 155 -9.28 -21.66 13.77
C THR A 155 -8.44 -21.91 12.51
N GLU A 156 -7.14 -21.53 12.56
CA GLU A 156 -6.21 -21.60 11.43
C GLU A 156 -6.62 -20.70 10.25
N CYS A 157 -7.63 -19.84 10.44
CA CYS A 157 -8.12 -18.89 9.45
C CYS A 157 -7.14 -17.74 9.24
N VAL A 158 -6.83 -17.43 7.99
CA VAL A 158 -6.13 -16.19 7.63
C VAL A 158 -7.08 -15.02 7.78
N LEU A 159 -6.65 -13.97 8.47
CA LEU A 159 -7.47 -12.79 8.73
C LEU A 159 -6.85 -11.53 8.12
N GLY A 160 -7.55 -10.92 7.16
CA GLY A 160 -7.25 -9.59 6.63
C GLY A 160 -8.09 -8.51 7.31
N LEU A 161 -7.44 -7.45 7.79
CA LEU A 161 -8.10 -6.29 8.40
C LEU A 161 -7.88 -5.06 7.53
N ILE A 162 -8.96 -4.47 7.04
CA ILE A 162 -8.89 -3.17 6.37
C ILE A 162 -8.77 -2.09 7.43
N LEU A 163 -7.78 -1.20 7.24
CA LEU A 163 -7.55 -0.04 8.10
C LEU A 163 -7.69 1.26 7.31
N HIS A 164 -8.32 2.25 7.93
CA HIS A 164 -8.32 3.61 7.41
C HIS A 164 -7.08 4.38 7.88
N VAL A 165 -6.50 5.14 6.98
CA VAL A 165 -5.42 6.08 7.29
C VAL A 165 -5.93 7.52 7.23
N THR A 166 -5.26 8.41 7.95
CA THR A 166 -5.47 9.85 7.86
C THR A 166 -4.89 10.40 6.56
N LYS A 167 -5.24 11.64 6.19
CA LYS A 167 -4.64 12.34 5.03
C LYS A 167 -3.10 12.41 5.07
N SER A 168 -2.51 12.27 6.27
CA SER A 168 -1.06 12.23 6.48
C SER A 168 -0.46 10.82 6.42
N ASN A 169 -1.20 9.81 5.88
CA ASN A 169 -0.81 8.40 5.84
C ASN A 169 -0.51 7.76 7.21
N ASN A 170 -0.97 8.35 8.30
CA ASN A 170 -0.90 7.74 9.61
C ASN A 170 -2.14 6.87 9.84
N TYR A 171 -1.99 5.75 10.53
CA TYR A 171 -3.12 4.90 10.90
C TYR A 171 -4.15 5.70 11.71
N ARG A 172 -5.42 5.59 11.33
CA ARG A 172 -6.53 6.06 12.16
C ARG A 172 -6.75 5.04 13.27
N GLY A 173 -6.51 5.43 14.53
CA GLY A 173 -6.61 4.55 15.69
C GLY A 173 -5.26 4.23 16.31
N SER A 174 -5.16 3.08 16.95
CA SER A 174 -3.97 2.68 17.70
C SER A 174 -2.81 2.32 16.78
N THR A 175 -1.63 2.86 17.07
CA THR A 175 -0.35 2.44 16.46
C THR A 175 0.03 1.00 16.83
N LEU A 176 -0.69 0.37 17.75
CA LEU A 176 -0.45 -1.01 18.20
C LEU A 176 -0.77 -2.04 17.11
N ILE A 177 -1.77 -1.77 16.25
CA ILE A 177 -2.23 -2.75 15.24
C ILE A 177 -1.10 -3.22 14.31
N PRO A 178 -0.31 -2.34 13.65
CA PRO A 178 0.77 -2.77 12.78
C PRO A 178 1.84 -3.61 13.48
N HIS A 179 2.04 -3.40 14.78
CA HIS A 179 3.02 -4.17 15.55
C HIS A 179 2.49 -5.55 15.95
N ALA A 180 1.20 -5.68 16.22
CA ALA A 180 0.56 -6.91 16.69
C ALA A 180 0.35 -7.95 15.59
N VAL A 181 0.11 -7.53 14.35
CA VAL A 181 -0.18 -8.43 13.21
C VAL A 181 1.09 -8.99 12.56
N ASP A 182 0.94 -10.00 11.71
CA ASP A 182 2.06 -10.71 11.08
C ASP A 182 2.56 -10.01 9.81
N ALA A 183 1.66 -9.38 9.04
CA ALA A 183 2.02 -8.63 7.85
C ALA A 183 1.24 -7.31 7.75
N ASN A 184 1.89 -6.28 7.19
CA ASN A 184 1.27 -4.98 6.94
C ASN A 184 1.45 -4.60 5.48
N TYR A 185 0.35 -4.37 4.80
CA TYR A 185 0.30 -3.88 3.44
C TYR A 185 -0.26 -2.46 3.40
N MET A 186 0.29 -1.67 2.52
CA MET A 186 -0.14 -0.31 2.25
C MET A 186 -0.50 -0.19 0.77
N MET A 187 -1.52 0.64 0.47
CA MET A 187 -1.88 0.98 -0.89
C MET A 187 -1.87 2.50 -1.06
N ARG A 188 -1.30 2.99 -2.14
CA ARG A 188 -1.30 4.40 -2.52
C ARG A 188 -1.51 4.56 -4.03
N SER A 189 -1.87 5.75 -4.49
CA SER A 189 -1.81 6.08 -5.92
C SER A 189 -0.35 6.17 -6.37
N SER A 190 -0.09 5.86 -7.62
CA SER A 190 1.17 6.23 -8.26
C SER A 190 1.30 7.75 -8.32
N VAL A 191 2.52 8.23 -8.42
CA VAL A 191 2.80 9.67 -8.57
C VAL A 191 2.70 10.08 -10.04
N THR A 192 2.94 9.14 -10.94
CA THR A 192 3.02 9.38 -12.39
C THR A 192 1.75 9.04 -13.15
N ASP A 193 0.88 8.18 -12.59
CA ASP A 193 -0.35 7.73 -13.26
C ASP A 193 -1.49 7.59 -12.22
N GLU A 194 -2.55 8.38 -12.39
CA GLU A 194 -3.70 8.40 -11.45
C GLU A 194 -4.48 7.08 -11.43
N ASP A 195 -4.42 6.29 -12.50
CA ASP A 195 -5.09 4.99 -12.58
C ASP A 195 -4.27 3.85 -11.98
N VAL A 196 -3.00 4.11 -11.64
CA VAL A 196 -2.11 3.09 -11.08
C VAL A 196 -2.12 3.15 -9.55
N ARG A 197 -2.19 1.99 -8.94
CA ARG A 197 -2.05 1.79 -7.50
C ARG A 197 -0.80 1.02 -7.19
N VAL A 198 -0.09 1.49 -6.19
CA VAL A 198 1.11 0.84 -5.64
C VAL A 198 0.71 0.13 -4.37
N ILE A 199 0.82 -1.20 -4.36
CA ILE A 199 0.59 -2.03 -3.18
C ILE A 199 1.94 -2.54 -2.70
N TYR A 200 2.30 -2.25 -1.46
CA TYR A 200 3.59 -2.62 -0.90
C TYR A 200 3.47 -3.12 0.53
N SER A 201 4.35 -4.04 0.88
CA SER A 201 4.46 -4.57 2.23
C SER A 201 5.48 -3.78 3.05
N THR A 202 5.10 -3.36 4.25
CA THR A 202 6.01 -2.72 5.23
C THR A 202 6.50 -3.71 6.28
N LYS A 203 5.82 -4.84 6.41
CA LYS A 203 6.15 -5.95 7.29
C LYS A 203 5.58 -7.23 6.71
N ASN A 204 6.34 -8.31 6.71
CA ASN A 204 5.85 -9.65 6.46
C ASN A 204 6.75 -10.65 7.21
N ARG A 205 6.23 -11.32 8.22
CA ARG A 205 6.99 -12.28 9.04
C ARG A 205 7.29 -13.57 8.30
N TYR A 206 6.43 -13.94 7.35
CA TYR A 206 6.45 -15.27 6.73
C TYR A 206 6.71 -15.24 5.23
N GLY A 207 7.09 -14.09 4.67
CA GLY A 207 7.35 -13.94 3.25
C GLY A 207 8.26 -12.75 2.95
N LYS A 208 8.61 -12.59 1.69
CA LYS A 208 9.38 -11.45 1.21
C LYS A 208 8.53 -10.18 1.22
N LEU A 209 9.19 -9.04 1.24
CA LEU A 209 8.55 -7.75 1.02
C LEU A 209 8.50 -7.50 -0.49
N TYR A 210 7.33 -7.13 -0.99
CA TYR A 210 7.13 -6.78 -2.40
C TYR A 210 6.49 -5.40 -2.53
N ASN A 211 6.76 -4.78 -3.66
CA ASN A 211 6.12 -3.57 -4.14
C ASN A 211 5.58 -3.85 -5.54
N VAL A 212 4.27 -3.74 -5.71
CA VAL A 212 3.58 -4.12 -6.95
C VAL A 212 2.73 -2.94 -7.41
N GLU A 213 2.87 -2.59 -8.69
CA GLU A 213 2.08 -1.57 -9.36
C GLU A 213 1.02 -2.20 -10.25
N LEU A 214 -0.23 -1.86 -9.99
CA LEU A 214 -1.40 -2.40 -10.68
C LEU A 214 -2.29 -1.27 -11.22
N ARG A 215 -2.81 -1.43 -12.43
CA ARG A 215 -3.84 -0.55 -12.97
C ARG A 215 -5.19 -0.84 -12.32
N LEU A 216 -5.88 0.21 -11.91
CA LEU A 216 -7.24 0.17 -11.40
C LEU A 216 -8.17 0.84 -12.41
N GLY A 217 -8.96 0.05 -13.11
CA GLY A 217 -9.97 0.53 -14.05
C GLY A 217 -11.39 0.32 -13.54
N HIS A 218 -12.37 0.52 -14.44
CA HIS A 218 -13.79 0.32 -14.14
C HIS A 218 -14.10 -1.12 -13.67
N ASN A 219 -13.44 -2.11 -14.26
CA ASN A 219 -13.61 -3.53 -13.94
C ASN A 219 -12.75 -4.03 -12.80
N GLY A 220 -12.14 -3.13 -12.03
CA GLY A 220 -11.24 -3.45 -10.91
C GLY A 220 -9.77 -3.41 -11.28
N PHE A 221 -8.96 -4.08 -10.48
CA PHE A 221 -7.52 -4.20 -10.70
C PHE A 221 -7.21 -5.21 -11.81
N ASP A 222 -6.30 -4.84 -12.69
CA ASP A 222 -5.69 -5.77 -13.64
C ASP A 222 -4.62 -6.59 -12.89
N LEU A 223 -5.04 -7.75 -12.38
CA LEU A 223 -4.20 -8.62 -11.56
C LEU A 223 -3.25 -9.48 -12.42
N ASP A 224 -3.56 -9.66 -13.71
CA ASP A 224 -2.78 -10.53 -14.60
C ASP A 224 -1.61 -9.77 -15.24
N ASN A 225 -1.75 -8.43 -15.38
CA ASN A 225 -0.74 -7.56 -16.00
C ASN A 225 -0.23 -6.53 -14.99
N ALA A 226 0.59 -6.98 -14.05
CA ALA A 226 1.28 -6.07 -13.15
C ALA A 226 2.27 -5.19 -13.92
N ILE A 227 2.15 -3.86 -13.79
CA ILE A 227 3.04 -2.90 -14.46
C ILE A 227 4.47 -3.07 -13.97
N ARG A 228 4.63 -3.28 -12.65
CA ARG A 228 5.94 -3.48 -12.02
C ARG A 228 5.81 -4.38 -10.80
N VAL A 229 6.78 -5.27 -10.65
CA VAL A 229 6.95 -6.10 -9.46
C VAL A 229 8.40 -6.00 -9.01
N ASN A 230 8.64 -5.36 -7.87
CA ASN A 230 9.97 -5.27 -7.27
C ASN A 230 10.02 -6.18 -6.05
N ASP A 231 11.04 -7.05 -5.96
CA ASP A 231 11.31 -7.85 -4.79
C ASP A 231 12.33 -7.17 -3.86
N GLY A 232 12.16 -7.36 -2.56
CA GLY A 232 13.16 -7.33 -1.51
C GLY A 232 13.61 -6.00 -0.94
N THR A 233 13.65 -4.94 -1.65
CA THR A 233 13.95 -3.61 -1.12
C THR A 233 13.02 -2.63 -1.82
N ALA A 234 11.80 -2.51 -1.27
CA ALA A 234 11.02 -1.36 -1.64
C ALA A 234 11.94 -0.12 -1.44
N PRO A 235 12.23 0.67 -2.46
CA PRO A 235 12.71 2.00 -2.18
C PRO A 235 11.72 2.56 -1.18
N ASN A 236 12.21 3.05 -0.05
CA ASN A 236 11.41 3.72 0.97
C ASN A 236 10.25 4.42 0.28
N PRO A 237 8.98 4.12 0.59
CA PRO A 237 7.87 4.65 -0.17
C PRO A 237 8.16 6.12 -0.34
N ILE A 238 8.28 6.56 -1.59
CA ILE A 238 8.67 7.94 -1.85
C ILE A 238 7.55 8.73 -1.20
N ASP A 239 7.83 9.32 -0.03
CA ASP A 239 6.86 10.15 0.68
C ASP A 239 6.43 11.22 -0.35
N PRO A 240 5.15 11.30 -0.74
CA PRO A 240 4.70 12.29 -1.72
C PRO A 240 5.15 13.70 -1.35
N ARG A 241 5.32 13.97 -0.04
CA ARG A 241 5.91 15.20 0.46
C ARG A 241 7.39 15.34 0.10
N LYS A 242 8.13 14.22 0.06
CA LYS A 242 9.53 14.27 -0.37
C LYS A 242 9.65 14.47 -1.87
N VAL A 243 8.79 13.84 -2.69
CA VAL A 243 8.75 14.08 -4.14
C VAL A 243 8.43 15.53 -4.41
N ARG A 244 7.31 16.03 -3.87
CA ARG A 244 6.92 17.43 -4.00
C ARG A 244 8.00 18.38 -3.49
N TRP A 245 8.67 18.02 -2.40
CA TRP A 245 9.79 18.77 -1.86
C TRP A 245 10.98 18.82 -2.82
N GLN A 246 11.30 17.72 -3.47
CA GLN A 246 12.36 17.65 -4.49
C GLN A 246 12.00 18.43 -5.76
N GLU A 247 10.74 18.36 -6.19
CA GLU A 247 10.23 19.16 -7.30
C GLU A 247 10.29 20.66 -7.00
N ASP A 248 9.86 21.05 -5.81
CA ASP A 248 9.94 22.43 -5.33
C ASP A 248 11.40 22.92 -5.25
N LEU A 249 12.33 22.08 -4.79
CA LEU A 249 13.77 22.38 -4.82
C LEU A 249 14.28 22.62 -6.25
N LYS A 250 13.88 21.77 -7.20
CA LYS A 250 14.25 21.93 -8.64
C LYS A 250 13.68 23.23 -9.20
N LYS A 251 12.39 23.52 -8.94
CA LYS A 251 11.74 24.76 -9.38
C LYS A 251 12.46 26.02 -8.85
N VAL A 252 12.85 26.01 -7.57
CA VAL A 252 13.60 27.13 -6.99
C VAL A 252 15.01 27.26 -7.56
N LEU A 253 15.71 26.16 -7.77
CA LEU A 253 17.06 26.18 -8.38
C LEU A 253 17.03 26.67 -9.84
N SER A 254 15.91 26.50 -10.56
CA SER A 254 15.75 26.96 -11.95
C SER A 254 15.30 28.42 -12.09
N LEU A 255 15.08 29.14 -10.98
CA LEU A 255 14.72 30.54 -11.03
C LEU A 255 15.84 31.43 -11.56
N THR A 256 15.46 32.52 -12.24
CA THR A 256 16.40 33.54 -12.70
C THR A 256 17.01 34.29 -11.51
N GLU A 257 18.32 34.47 -11.52
CA GLU A 257 19.06 35.20 -10.51
C GLU A 257 19.08 36.72 -10.79
N PRO A 258 19.07 37.56 -9.73
CA PRO A 258 18.91 37.23 -8.31
C PRO A 258 17.46 36.93 -7.94
N MET A 259 17.23 35.89 -7.14
CA MET A 259 15.91 35.50 -6.68
C MET A 259 15.49 36.31 -5.45
N THR A 260 14.22 36.75 -5.38
CA THR A 260 13.62 37.32 -4.17
C THR A 260 12.86 36.25 -3.38
N GLN A 261 12.46 36.56 -2.13
CA GLN A 261 11.58 35.68 -1.35
C GLN A 261 10.23 35.49 -2.05
N THR A 262 9.76 36.48 -2.77
CA THR A 262 8.51 36.41 -3.54
C THR A 262 8.62 35.43 -4.71
N ASP A 263 9.75 35.44 -5.46
CA ASP A 263 9.99 34.52 -6.56
C ASP A 263 10.00 33.07 -6.07
N VAL A 264 10.72 32.81 -4.97
CA VAL A 264 10.74 31.49 -4.33
C VAL A 264 9.34 31.06 -3.85
N THR A 265 8.57 31.97 -3.27
CA THR A 265 7.22 31.66 -2.81
C THR A 265 6.30 31.30 -3.98
N ASN A 266 6.39 32.05 -5.10
CA ASN A 266 5.61 31.78 -6.30
C ASN A 266 5.99 30.43 -6.94
N ALA A 267 7.27 30.10 -6.97
CA ALA A 267 7.74 28.80 -7.50
C ALA A 267 7.18 27.59 -6.75
N VAL A 268 6.77 27.77 -5.48
CA VAL A 268 6.20 26.71 -4.64
C VAL A 268 4.69 26.93 -4.40
N ASP A 269 3.97 27.28 -5.43
CA ASP A 269 2.51 27.44 -5.48
C ASP A 269 1.99 28.47 -4.43
N GLY A 270 2.73 29.56 -4.20
CA GLY A 270 2.36 30.64 -3.27
C GLY A 270 2.49 30.30 -1.78
N ASN A 271 3.08 29.16 -1.42
CA ASN A 271 3.21 28.77 -0.02
C ASN A 271 4.46 29.40 0.63
N VAL A 272 4.27 30.51 1.33
CA VAL A 272 5.34 31.30 1.98
C VAL A 272 6.18 30.45 2.95
N GLN A 273 5.55 29.64 3.80
CA GLN A 273 6.26 28.83 4.78
C GLN A 273 7.13 27.76 4.10
N ARG A 274 6.62 27.14 3.03
CA ARG A 274 7.34 26.14 2.25
C ARG A 274 8.52 26.76 1.49
N GLY A 275 8.31 27.90 0.84
CA GLY A 275 9.39 28.65 0.19
C GLY A 275 10.51 29.03 1.16
N TYR A 276 10.16 29.52 2.36
CA TYR A 276 11.14 29.82 3.39
C TYR A 276 11.97 28.58 3.81
N LEU A 277 11.33 27.43 4.02
CA LEU A 277 12.02 26.22 4.42
C LEU A 277 12.98 25.70 3.32
N ILE A 278 12.57 25.82 2.06
CA ILE A 278 13.39 25.42 0.90
C ILE A 278 14.65 26.29 0.80
N ILE A 279 14.51 27.60 0.83
CA ILE A 279 15.67 28.51 0.81
C ILE A 279 16.60 28.22 1.96
N ARG A 280 16.08 28.03 3.16
CA ARG A 280 16.89 27.69 4.35
C ARG A 280 17.65 26.39 4.18
N GLN A 281 17.05 25.41 3.53
CA GLN A 281 17.73 24.15 3.20
C GLN A 281 18.85 24.37 2.19
N LEU A 282 18.57 25.06 1.07
CA LEU A 282 19.55 25.33 0.02
C LEU A 282 20.76 26.15 0.52
N ILE A 283 20.51 27.11 1.44
CA ILE A 283 21.60 27.83 2.11
C ILE A 283 22.43 26.90 2.97
N ARG A 284 21.80 26.02 3.76
CA ARG A 284 22.48 25.05 4.60
C ARG A 284 23.33 24.06 3.80
N GLU A 285 22.84 23.67 2.62
CA GLU A 285 23.54 22.79 1.68
C GLU A 285 24.64 23.52 0.88
N GLY A 286 24.79 24.82 1.05
CA GLY A 286 25.75 25.65 0.32
C GLY A 286 25.41 25.85 -1.16
N LYS A 287 24.19 25.55 -1.59
CA LYS A 287 23.75 25.68 -2.98
C LYS A 287 23.26 27.10 -3.31
N VAL A 288 22.81 27.84 -2.32
CA VAL A 288 22.33 29.22 -2.42
C VAL A 288 22.99 30.08 -1.38
N MET A 289 23.37 31.29 -1.75
CA MET A 289 23.82 32.32 -0.83
C MET A 289 22.79 33.44 -0.70
N LYS A 290 22.71 34.03 0.47
CA LYS A 290 21.85 35.16 0.76
C LYS A 290 22.66 36.44 0.80
N GLU A 291 22.25 37.45 0.03
CA GLU A 291 22.79 38.80 0.06
C GLU A 291 21.73 39.80 0.58
N GLY A 292 22.12 40.71 1.42
CA GLY A 292 21.22 41.71 2.03
C GLY A 292 20.49 41.24 3.30
N ARG A 293 19.64 42.11 3.84
CA ARG A 293 18.87 41.86 5.05
C ARG A 293 17.40 42.29 4.88
N GLY A 294 16.52 41.67 5.65
CA GLY A 294 15.08 42.00 5.63
C GLY A 294 14.42 41.64 4.30
N GLU A 295 13.50 42.49 3.86
CA GLU A 295 12.73 42.31 2.63
C GLU A 295 13.51 42.55 1.33
N GLU A 296 14.64 43.28 1.42
CA GLU A 296 15.56 43.51 0.30
C GLU A 296 16.55 42.39 0.07
N ALA A 297 16.47 41.29 0.84
CA ALA A 297 17.36 40.14 0.68
C ALA A 297 17.11 39.44 -0.64
N VAL A 298 18.20 39.18 -1.37
CA VAL A 298 18.20 38.40 -2.60
C VAL A 298 19.00 37.10 -2.40
N TYR A 299 18.68 36.13 -3.21
CA TYR A 299 19.30 34.80 -3.18
C TYR A 299 19.99 34.53 -4.52
N LYS A 300 21.19 33.98 -4.47
CA LYS A 300 21.99 33.64 -5.66
C LYS A 300 22.48 32.19 -5.57
N LEU A 301 22.54 31.50 -6.70
CA LEU A 301 23.13 30.18 -6.75
C LEU A 301 24.65 30.27 -6.54
N THR A 302 25.17 29.33 -5.77
CA THR A 302 26.61 29.08 -5.69
C THR A 302 27.04 28.18 -6.85
N GLU A 303 28.34 27.96 -7.04
CA GLU A 303 28.82 26.96 -8.02
C GLU A 303 28.27 25.56 -7.73
N ALA A 304 28.12 25.17 -6.45
CA ALA A 304 27.49 23.92 -6.04
C ALA A 304 25.98 23.89 -6.42
N GLY A 305 25.29 25.02 -6.35
CA GLY A 305 23.89 25.12 -6.77
C GLY A 305 23.74 24.97 -8.28
N LYS A 306 24.60 25.61 -9.09
CA LYS A 306 24.62 25.51 -10.54
C LYS A 306 24.92 24.08 -11.01
N THR A 307 25.90 23.42 -10.38
CA THR A 307 26.20 21.99 -10.66
C THR A 307 25.03 21.09 -10.33
N SER A 308 24.36 21.31 -9.21
CA SER A 308 23.15 20.55 -8.84
C SER A 308 21.98 20.76 -9.80
N LEU A 309 21.83 21.96 -10.35
CA LEU A 309 20.83 22.26 -11.37
C LEU A 309 21.16 21.53 -12.68
N ALA A 310 22.39 21.60 -13.15
CA ALA A 310 22.83 20.91 -14.37
C ALA A 310 22.60 19.40 -14.30
N GLN A 311 22.98 18.76 -13.19
CA GLN A 311 22.72 17.34 -12.96
C GLN A 311 21.23 16.98 -12.92
N ALA A 312 20.38 17.90 -12.42
CA ALA A 312 18.93 17.68 -12.37
C ALA A 312 18.29 17.78 -13.76
N ILE A 313 18.84 18.58 -14.67
CA ILE A 313 18.40 18.72 -16.08
C ILE A 313 18.83 17.49 -16.87
N GLU A 314 20.08 17.04 -16.76
CA GLU A 314 20.58 15.85 -17.45
C GLU A 314 19.78 14.57 -17.11
N GLN A 315 19.32 14.44 -15.86
CA GLN A 315 18.48 13.32 -15.45
C GLN A 315 17.05 13.35 -16.03
N THR A 316 16.55 14.52 -16.39
CA THR A 316 15.25 14.67 -17.10
C THR A 316 15.38 14.34 -18.58
N ASP A 317 16.45 14.78 -19.24
CA ASP A 317 16.68 14.54 -20.66
C ASP A 317 16.99 13.07 -21.00
N THR A 318 17.60 12.34 -20.07
CA THR A 318 17.82 10.89 -20.22
C THR A 318 16.54 10.06 -20.00
N ALA A 319 15.58 10.56 -19.24
CA ALA A 319 14.27 9.89 -19.05
C ALA A 319 13.39 10.08 -20.30
N ASP A 320 13.38 11.27 -20.90
CA ASP A 320 12.58 11.57 -22.10
C ASP A 320 13.16 10.90 -23.36
N ASN A 321 14.47 10.67 -23.45
CA ASN A 321 15.09 9.96 -24.58
C ASN A 321 14.94 8.43 -24.50
N ALA A 322 14.70 7.85 -23.32
CA ALA A 322 14.45 6.42 -23.18
C ALA A 322 13.03 6.01 -23.61
N GLU A 323 12.08 6.96 -23.68
CA GLU A 323 10.72 6.72 -24.20
C GLU A 323 10.59 6.93 -25.70
N GLY A 324 11.62 7.46 -26.36
CA GLY A 324 11.63 7.79 -27.81
C GLY A 324 12.20 6.72 -28.74
N GLU A 325 12.95 5.74 -28.24
CA GLU A 325 13.62 4.75 -29.07
C GLU A 325 12.83 3.46 -29.35
N ASP A 326 11.67 3.26 -28.74
CA ASP A 326 10.85 2.03 -28.92
C ASP A 326 9.68 2.19 -29.92
N ALA A 327 9.66 3.27 -30.71
CA ALA A 327 8.59 3.58 -31.69
C ALA A 327 9.03 3.55 -33.14
N GLY A 328 10.08 2.83 -33.51
CA GLY A 328 10.63 2.93 -34.85
C GLY A 328 11.22 1.69 -35.47
N GLU A 329 10.52 0.54 -35.49
CA GLU A 329 10.81 -0.56 -36.41
C GLU A 329 9.58 -1.47 -36.63
N GLU A 330 8.60 -0.97 -37.42
CA GLU A 330 7.69 -1.83 -38.16
C GLU A 330 7.34 -1.12 -39.49
N GLY A 331 7.99 -1.54 -40.54
CA GLY A 331 7.65 -1.06 -41.88
C GLY A 331 8.51 -1.64 -42.97
N GLY A 332 8.09 -2.76 -43.56
CA GLY A 332 8.62 -3.14 -44.85
C GLY A 332 8.81 -4.60 -45.15
N ALA A 333 7.75 -5.30 -45.42
CA ALA A 333 7.83 -6.49 -46.26
C ALA A 333 6.85 -6.33 -47.42
N GLN A 334 7.37 -6.03 -48.58
CA GLN A 334 6.69 -5.97 -49.87
C GLN A 334 6.27 -7.38 -50.30
N THR A 335 5.05 -7.45 -50.81
CA THR A 335 4.51 -8.55 -51.60
C THR A 335 4.97 -8.45 -53.03
N GLU A 336 5.64 -9.48 -53.55
CA GLU A 336 5.62 -9.90 -54.96
C GLU A 336 5.34 -11.41 -54.92
N GLY A 337 4.36 -12.00 -55.54
CA GLY A 337 3.82 -11.87 -56.87
C GLY A 337 4.17 -13.14 -57.60
N GLY A 338 3.17 -13.88 -58.09
CA GLY A 338 3.39 -14.73 -59.24
C GLY A 338 2.92 -16.20 -59.15
N VAL A 339 1.86 -16.41 -59.92
CA VAL A 339 1.36 -17.64 -60.61
C VAL A 339 0.55 -18.60 -59.78
#